data_ee927d804725701fe28d941361e190dc
#
_entry.id   ee927d804725701fe28d941361e190dc
#
_cell.length_a   1.000
_cell.length_b   1.000
_cell.length_c   1.000
_cell.angle_alpha   90.00
_cell.angle_beta   90.00
_cell.angle_gamma   90.00
#
_symmetry.space_group_name_H-M   'P 1'
#
loop_
_entity.id
_entity.type
_entity.pdbx_description
1 polymer ?
#
loop_
_entity_poly.entity_id
_entity_poly.type
_entity_poly.pdbx_seq_one_letter_code
_entity_poly.pdbx_strand_id
1 'polypeptide(L)' 'MLRIGIDLGGTKIEIIALDNDGRELIRQRVATPQGDYRATVSAVATLVESTENELGQRGTVGIG' A
#
# COMPACT_ATOMS: atom_id res chain seq x y z
N MET A 1 -7.65 13.69 -5.33
CA MET A 1 -6.55 13.21 -4.48
C MET A 1 -6.54 11.68 -4.47
N LEU A 2 -5.36 11.11 -4.57
CA LEU A 2 -5.19 9.67 -4.53
C LEU A 2 -5.54 9.11 -3.15
N ARG A 3 -6.24 7.99 -3.11
CA ARG A 3 -6.51 7.25 -1.87
C ARG A 3 -5.77 5.93 -1.92
N ILE A 4 -5.02 5.64 -0.87
CA ILE A 4 -4.27 4.40 -0.77
C ILE A 4 -4.80 3.61 0.42
N GLY A 5 -5.22 2.38 0.17
CA GLY A 5 -5.63 1.44 1.21
C GLY A 5 -4.61 0.33 1.36
N ILE A 6 -4.27 0.01 2.61
CA ILE A 6 -3.36 -1.09 2.93
C ILE A 6 -4.14 -2.13 3.74
N ASP A 7 -4.12 -3.37 3.29
CA ASP A 7 -4.66 -4.50 4.04
C ASP A 7 -3.49 -5.32 4.57
N LEU A 8 -3.33 -5.31 5.90
CA LEU A 8 -2.26 -6.04 6.58
C LEU A 8 -2.78 -7.40 7.02
N GLY A 9 -2.35 -8.42 6.31
CA GLY A 9 -2.64 -9.80 6.70
C GLY A 9 -1.43 -10.48 7.32
N GLY A 10 -1.65 -11.62 7.95
CA GLY A 10 -0.57 -12.41 8.55
C GLY A 10 0.41 -12.98 7.53
N THR A 11 0.00 -13.16 6.28
CA THR A 11 0.83 -13.75 5.23
C THR A 11 1.08 -12.80 4.07
N LYS A 12 0.19 -11.86 3.82
CA LYS A 12 0.27 -10.94 2.68
C LYS A 12 -0.09 -9.53 3.07
N ILE A 13 0.56 -8.58 2.43
CA ILE A 13 0.21 -7.17 2.50
C ILE A 13 -0.33 -6.80 1.12
N GLU A 14 -1.52 -6.22 1.07
CA GLU A 14 -2.11 -5.75 -0.19
C GLU A 14 -2.24 -4.24 -0.16
N ILE A 15 -1.88 -3.59 -1.26
CA ILE A 15 -2.07 -2.16 -1.44
C ILE A 15 -3.00 -1.92 -2.62
N ILE A 16 -3.94 -1.00 -2.44
CA ILE A 16 -4.86 -0.56 -3.48
C ILE A 16 -4.78 0.95 -3.55
N ALA A 17 -4.66 1.47 -4.77
CA ALA A 17 -4.71 2.91 -5.00
C ALA A 17 -5.96 3.24 -5.82
N LEU A 18 -6.72 4.22 -5.35
CA LEU A 18 -7.96 4.66 -5.98
C LEU A 18 -7.86 6.15 -6.33
N ASP A 19 -8.49 6.53 -7.45
CA ASP A 19 -8.63 7.95 -7.80
C ASP A 19 -9.82 8.58 -7.07
N ASN A 20 -10.11 9.86 -7.37
CA ASN A 20 -11.21 10.59 -6.75
C ASN A 20 -12.58 9.99 -7.03
N ASP A 21 -12.72 9.25 -8.12
CA ASP A 21 -13.97 8.63 -8.53
C ASP A 21 -14.11 7.22 -7.94
N GLY A 22 -13.13 6.76 -7.17
CA GLY A 22 -13.12 5.42 -6.60
C GLY A 22 -12.65 4.35 -7.57
N ARG A 23 -12.04 4.75 -8.71
CA ARG A 23 -11.51 3.81 -9.68
C ARG A 23 -10.19 3.24 -9.18
N GLU A 24 -10.06 1.93 -9.24
CA GLU A 24 -8.83 1.24 -8.86
C GLU A 24 -7.76 1.48 -9.93
N LEU A 25 -6.64 2.08 -9.53
CA LEU A 25 -5.52 2.38 -10.41
C LEU A 25 -4.42 1.32 -10.32
N ILE A 26 -4.15 0.85 -9.10
CA ILE A 26 -3.11 -0.14 -8.81
C ILE A 26 -3.60 -1.07 -7.72
N ARG A 27 -3.24 -2.35 -7.86
CA ARG A 27 -3.39 -3.35 -6.80
C ARG A 27 -2.13 -4.20 -6.81
N GLN A 28 -1.45 -4.24 -5.67
CA GLN A 28 -0.23 -5.04 -5.52
C GLN A 28 -0.26 -5.82 -4.22
N ARG A 29 0.40 -6.96 -4.21
CA ARG A 29 0.55 -7.81 -3.03
C ARG A 29 2.00 -8.17 -2.84
N VAL A 30 2.43 -8.21 -1.58
CA VAL A 30 3.74 -8.72 -1.20
C VAL A 30 3.56 -9.64 0.00
N ALA A 31 4.54 -10.53 0.20
CA ALA A 31 4.56 -11.39 1.39
C ALA A 31 4.80 -10.52 2.63
N THR A 32 4.07 -10.82 3.72
CA THR A 32 4.33 -10.18 5.00
C THR A 32 5.62 -10.73 5.58
N PRO A 33 6.62 -9.88 5.92
CA PRO A 33 7.81 -10.34 6.61
C PRO A 33 7.43 -11.01 7.94
N GLN A 34 7.96 -12.18 8.18
CA GLN A 34 7.63 -12.96 9.38
C GLN A 34 8.62 -12.66 10.49
N GLY A 35 8.07 -12.54 11.72
CA GLY A 35 8.89 -12.40 12.91
C GLY A 35 9.57 -11.07 13.12
N ASP A 36 9.28 -10.06 12.27
CA ASP A 36 9.92 -8.75 12.36
C ASP A 36 8.94 -7.63 12.05
N TYR A 37 8.50 -6.95 13.10
CA TYR A 37 7.58 -5.82 12.97
C TYR A 37 8.18 -4.66 12.17
N ARG A 38 9.47 -4.38 12.34
CA ARG A 38 10.15 -3.30 11.60
C ARG A 38 10.17 -3.58 10.11
N ALA A 39 10.43 -4.83 9.75
CA ALA A 39 10.41 -5.23 8.35
C ALA A 39 9.02 -5.06 7.74
N THR A 40 7.97 -5.34 8.51
CA THR A 40 6.59 -5.13 8.07
C THR A 40 6.31 -3.64 7.85
N VAL A 41 6.68 -2.78 8.77
CA VAL A 41 6.52 -1.33 8.63
C VAL A 41 7.30 -0.81 7.42
N SER A 42 8.53 -1.28 7.25
CA SER A 42 9.36 -0.92 6.11
C SER A 42 8.74 -1.36 4.78
N ALA A 43 8.18 -2.56 4.73
CA ALA A 43 7.50 -3.08 3.55
C ALA A 43 6.29 -2.22 3.17
N VAL A 44 5.49 -1.81 4.15
CA VAL A 44 4.34 -0.92 3.92
C VAL A 44 4.81 0.43 3.38
N ALA A 45 5.83 1.03 4.00
CA ALA A 45 6.38 2.31 3.56
C ALA A 45 6.89 2.23 2.13
N THR A 46 7.59 1.15 1.79
CA THR A 46 8.10 0.92 0.43
C THR A 46 6.98 0.79 -0.58
N LEU A 47 5.91 0.06 -0.24
CA LEU A 47 4.76 -0.09 -1.11
C LEU A 47 4.07 1.25 -1.37
N VAL A 48 3.87 2.06 -0.35
CA VAL A 48 3.25 3.38 -0.48
C VAL A 48 4.10 4.28 -1.37
N GLU A 49 5.40 4.35 -1.10
CA GLU A 49 6.33 5.17 -1.86
C GLU A 49 6.39 4.74 -3.32
N SER A 50 6.51 3.46 -3.57
CA SER A 50 6.53 2.88 -4.91
C SER A 50 5.25 3.20 -5.69
N THR A 51 4.10 3.08 -5.02
CA THR A 51 2.79 3.37 -5.62
C THR A 51 2.65 4.85 -5.97
N GLU A 52 3.06 5.73 -5.05
CA GLU A 52 3.02 7.18 -5.29
C GLU A 52 3.95 7.57 -6.44
N ASN A 53 5.14 6.98 -6.49
CA ASN A 53 6.09 7.24 -7.57
C ASN A 53 5.56 6.77 -8.92
N GLU A 54 4.97 5.60 -8.97
CA GLU A 54 4.44 5.03 -10.20
C GLU A 54 3.28 5.88 -10.75
N LEU A 55 2.43 6.39 -9.87
CA LEU A 55 1.29 7.20 -10.25
C LEU A 55 1.60 8.70 -10.36
N GLY A 56 2.79 9.11 -9.93
CA GLY A 56 3.20 10.52 -9.96
C GLY A 56 2.39 11.41 -9.05
N GLN A 57 1.79 10.84 -7.99
CA GLN A 57 0.91 11.55 -7.06
C GLN A 57 1.15 11.07 -5.65
N ARG A 58 0.89 11.96 -4.70
CA ARG A 58 0.78 11.56 -3.29
C ARG A 58 -0.66 11.27 -2.95
N GLY A 59 -0.87 10.43 -1.95
CA GLY A 59 -2.20 10.06 -1.52
C GLY A 59 -2.36 10.06 -0.01
N THR A 60 -3.61 10.02 0.43
CA THR A 60 -3.93 9.70 1.82
C THR A 60 -3.83 8.19 1.98
N VAL A 61 -3.35 7.73 3.14
CA VAL A 61 -3.14 6.31 3.40
C VAL A 61 -4.03 5.87 4.56
N GLY A 62 -4.81 4.81 4.33
CA GLY A 62 -5.56 4.13 5.37
C GLY A 62 -5.07 2.71 5.51
N ILE A 63 -4.92 2.23 6.75
CA ILE A 63 -4.46 0.87 7.04
C ILE A 63 -5.55 0.14 7.81
N GLY A 64 -5.90 -1.02 7.33
CA GLY A 64 -6.88 -1.87 7.97
C GLY A 64 -6.46 -3.32 8.11
#